data_0280fd78ac31964725c4a6271a08970c
#
_entry.id   0280fd78ac31964725c4a6271a08970c
#
_cell.length_a   1.000
_cell.length_b   1.000
_cell.length_c   1.000
_cell.angle_alpha   90.00
_cell.angle_beta   90.00
_cell.angle_gamma   90.00
#
_symmetry.space_group_name_H-M   'P 1'
#
loop_
_entity.id
_entity.type
_entity.pdbx_description
1 polymer ?
#
loop_
_entity_poly.entity_id
_entity_poly.type
_entity_poly.pdbx_seq_one_letter_code
_entity_poly.pdbx_strand_id
1 'polypeptide(L)'
;MQKHSYLPVILSLLITICGLGAVAFGQNSRVMAEAQRIAGDKFAITVQTKKGANVYAVNRPSATILNAIDRGLTDLFAVARKNGYSRRLNYADYSVYIGKADRTKDSTGQYSPDIAIAPAQYAGTVFDQGGFIYVAGMVIAYDPCSFLIAEHTKNYDRVSNVVRYEGEHLVLYHNDRRRYAATADHSKGGTHPILQ
;
A
#
# COMPACT_ATOMS: atom_id res chain seq x y z
N MET A 1 -17.31 6.03 56.80
CA MET A 1 -16.67 5.10 55.83
C MET A 1 -17.40 5.22 54.49
N GLN A 2 -16.87 5.95 53.54
CA GLN A 2 -17.44 6.13 52.22
C GLN A 2 -16.72 5.18 51.24
N LYS A 3 -17.44 4.15 50.77
CA LYS A 3 -16.96 3.25 49.73
C LYS A 3 -17.20 3.93 48.37
N HIS A 4 -16.21 4.52 47.80
CA HIS A 4 -16.25 5.01 46.41
C HIS A 4 -16.20 3.81 45.46
N SER A 5 -17.30 3.60 44.73
CA SER A 5 -17.43 2.59 43.69
C SER A 5 -16.64 3.03 42.45
N TYR A 6 -15.48 2.42 42.20
CA TYR A 6 -14.65 2.64 40.99
C TYR A 6 -15.12 1.76 39.79
N LEU A 7 -16.19 1.01 39.94
CA LEU A 7 -16.67 0.05 38.94
C LEU A 7 -17.08 0.69 37.58
N PRO A 8 -17.77 1.85 37.53
CA PRO A 8 -18.24 2.39 36.27
C PRO A 8 -17.12 2.97 35.38
N VAL A 9 -16.01 3.45 35.97
CA VAL A 9 -14.90 4.03 35.22
C VAL A 9 -14.09 2.97 34.49
N ILE A 10 -13.87 1.82 35.11
CA ILE A 10 -13.13 0.69 34.53
C ILE A 10 -13.93 0.08 33.36
N LEU A 11 -15.25 -0.02 33.49
CA LEU A 11 -16.10 -0.58 32.45
C LEU A 11 -16.16 0.34 31.20
N SER A 12 -16.20 1.66 31.38
CA SER A 12 -16.16 2.63 30.27
C SER A 12 -14.83 2.60 29.52
N LEU A 13 -13.70 2.44 30.23
CA LEU A 13 -12.38 2.36 29.61
C LEU A 13 -12.20 1.08 28.80
N LEU A 14 -12.70 -0.06 29.28
CA LEU A 14 -12.66 -1.33 28.57
C LEU A 14 -13.49 -1.33 27.27
N ILE A 15 -14.67 -0.70 27.28
CA ILE A 15 -15.52 -0.60 26.08
C ILE A 15 -14.86 0.28 25.00
N THR A 16 -14.18 1.37 25.41
CA THR A 16 -13.49 2.26 24.46
C THR A 16 -12.30 1.57 23.79
N ILE A 17 -11.53 0.75 24.51
CA ILE A 17 -10.39 0.01 23.96
C ILE A 17 -10.86 -1.08 22.98
N CYS A 18 -11.93 -1.81 23.32
CA CYS A 18 -12.50 -2.81 22.41
C CYS A 18 -13.11 -2.20 21.13
N GLY A 19 -13.70 -1.01 21.22
CA GLY A 19 -14.27 -0.32 20.05
C GLY A 19 -13.23 0.11 19.03
N LEU A 20 -12.09 0.63 19.47
CA LEU A 20 -11.00 1.06 18.58
C LEU A 20 -10.33 -0.14 17.88
N GLY A 21 -10.16 -1.26 18.56
CA GLY A 21 -9.61 -2.49 17.96
C GLY A 21 -10.51 -3.07 16.88
N ALA A 22 -11.81 -3.05 17.06
CA ALA A 22 -12.77 -3.62 16.11
C ALA A 22 -12.86 -2.80 14.79
N VAL A 23 -12.75 -1.48 14.86
CA VAL A 23 -12.76 -0.61 13.67
C VAL A 23 -11.49 -0.81 12.84
N ALA A 24 -10.32 -0.87 13.48
CA ALA A 24 -9.04 -1.11 12.80
C ALA A 24 -8.99 -2.50 12.15
N PHE A 25 -9.54 -3.52 12.80
CA PHE A 25 -9.60 -4.88 12.26
C PHE A 25 -10.52 -4.97 11.03
N GLY A 26 -11.68 -4.30 11.07
CA GLY A 26 -12.62 -4.26 9.94
C GLY A 26 -12.06 -3.52 8.73
N GLN A 27 -11.30 -2.46 8.93
CA GLN A 27 -10.68 -1.69 7.87
C GLN A 27 -9.56 -2.47 7.17
N ASN A 28 -8.69 -3.13 7.93
CA ASN A 28 -7.64 -3.99 7.37
C ASN A 28 -8.20 -5.18 6.59
N SER A 29 -9.34 -5.76 7.01
CA SER A 29 -9.97 -6.87 6.31
C SER A 29 -10.53 -6.46 4.93
N ARG A 30 -11.07 -5.24 4.80
CA ARG A 30 -11.54 -4.70 3.52
C ARG A 30 -10.40 -4.45 2.54
N VAL A 31 -9.31 -3.86 3.01
CA VAL A 31 -8.12 -3.61 2.17
C VAL A 31 -7.49 -4.93 1.73
N MET A 32 -7.40 -5.92 2.62
CA MET A 32 -6.94 -7.26 2.29
C MET A 32 -7.82 -7.91 1.21
N ALA A 33 -9.15 -7.85 1.35
CA ALA A 33 -10.08 -8.38 0.36
C ALA A 33 -9.92 -7.70 -1.00
N GLU A 34 -9.73 -6.39 -1.02
CA GLU A 34 -9.50 -5.63 -2.24
C GLU A 34 -8.16 -6.00 -2.90
N ALA A 35 -7.08 -6.09 -2.12
CA ALA A 35 -5.79 -6.54 -2.61
C ALA A 35 -5.88 -7.94 -3.25
N GLN A 36 -6.60 -8.88 -2.60
CA GLN A 36 -6.82 -10.23 -3.10
C GLN A 36 -7.66 -10.23 -4.39
N ARG A 37 -8.69 -9.38 -4.45
CA ARG A 37 -9.54 -9.23 -5.63
C ARG A 37 -8.72 -8.75 -6.84
N ILE A 38 -7.88 -7.73 -6.64
CA ILE A 38 -7.05 -7.13 -7.70
C ILE A 38 -5.97 -8.13 -8.17
N ALA A 39 -5.23 -8.71 -7.23
CA ALA A 39 -4.13 -9.62 -7.56
C ALA A 39 -4.59 -11.01 -8.03
N GLY A 40 -5.83 -11.41 -7.73
CA GLY A 40 -6.29 -12.78 -7.93
C GLY A 40 -5.54 -13.81 -7.07
N ASP A 41 -4.90 -13.36 -5.99
CA ASP A 41 -4.06 -14.15 -5.08
C ASP A 41 -4.54 -14.06 -3.64
N LYS A 42 -4.10 -15.01 -2.80
CA LYS A 42 -4.29 -14.97 -1.35
C LYS A 42 -2.98 -14.58 -0.66
N PHE A 43 -3.01 -13.53 0.14
CA PHE A 43 -1.87 -13.08 0.93
C PHE A 43 -1.83 -13.83 2.26
N ALA A 44 -1.24 -15.04 2.25
CA ALA A 44 -1.19 -15.91 3.41
C ALA A 44 -0.04 -15.59 4.38
N ILE A 45 0.94 -14.82 3.93
CA ILE A 45 2.13 -14.48 4.70
C ILE A 45 1.98 -13.06 5.24
N THR A 46 2.14 -12.89 6.55
CA THR A 46 2.20 -11.59 7.21
C THR A 46 3.55 -11.45 7.89
N VAL A 47 4.28 -10.40 7.56
CA VAL A 47 5.56 -10.04 8.19
C VAL A 47 5.64 -8.53 8.33
N GLN A 48 6.66 -8.05 9.03
CA GLN A 48 7.01 -6.62 9.06
C GLN A 48 8.41 -6.43 8.48
N THR A 49 8.65 -5.26 7.90
CA THR A 49 9.99 -4.83 7.57
C THR A 49 10.78 -4.51 8.83
N LYS A 50 12.09 -4.37 8.73
CA LYS A 50 12.94 -3.99 9.86
C LYS A 50 12.55 -2.65 10.49
N LYS A 51 12.02 -1.73 9.70
CA LYS A 51 11.58 -0.40 10.16
C LYS A 51 10.09 -0.33 10.55
N GLY A 52 9.36 -1.44 10.45
CA GLY A 52 8.01 -1.59 10.98
C GLY A 52 6.86 -1.41 9.98
N ALA A 53 7.13 -1.37 8.67
CA ALA A 53 6.04 -1.41 7.68
C ALA A 53 5.41 -2.81 7.64
N ASN A 54 4.08 -2.87 7.54
CA ASN A 54 3.35 -4.13 7.46
C ASN A 54 3.45 -4.69 6.03
N VAL A 55 3.74 -5.97 5.90
CA VAL A 55 3.86 -6.65 4.61
C VAL A 55 2.99 -7.89 4.59
N TYR A 56 2.15 -7.97 3.58
CA TYR A 56 1.30 -9.11 3.27
C TYR A 56 1.73 -9.69 1.93
N ALA A 57 2.03 -10.96 1.86
CA ALA A 57 2.60 -11.54 0.67
C ALA A 57 2.01 -12.91 0.32
N VAL A 58 2.02 -13.26 -0.95
CA VAL A 58 1.67 -14.59 -1.44
C VAL A 58 2.77 -15.59 -1.13
N ASN A 59 4.01 -15.22 -1.44
CA ASN A 59 5.22 -15.97 -1.10
C ASN A 59 5.96 -15.28 0.04
N ARG A 60 6.76 -16.03 0.81
CA ARG A 60 7.59 -15.43 1.86
C ARG A 60 8.62 -14.48 1.25
N PRO A 61 8.54 -13.17 1.51
CA PRO A 61 9.49 -12.22 0.95
C PRO A 61 10.89 -12.44 1.54
N SER A 62 11.92 -12.27 0.71
CA SER A 62 13.30 -12.28 1.16
C SER A 62 13.64 -11.04 1.99
N ALA A 63 14.67 -11.13 2.82
CA ALA A 63 15.18 -9.96 3.56
C ALA A 63 15.56 -8.81 2.60
N THR A 64 16.02 -9.11 1.40
CA THR A 64 16.39 -8.11 0.39
C THR A 64 15.17 -7.34 -0.11
N ILE A 65 14.03 -8.01 -0.36
CA ILE A 65 12.76 -7.34 -0.72
C ILE A 65 12.28 -6.45 0.44
N LEU A 66 12.30 -6.95 1.68
CA LEU A 66 11.89 -6.17 2.85
C LEU A 66 12.78 -4.93 3.05
N ASN A 67 14.09 -5.06 2.84
CA ASN A 67 15.01 -3.92 2.87
C ASN A 67 14.76 -2.92 1.72
N ALA A 68 14.38 -3.40 0.54
CA ALA A 68 14.02 -2.53 -0.59
C ALA A 68 12.74 -1.72 -0.30
N ILE A 69 11.75 -2.33 0.35
CA ILE A 69 10.54 -1.63 0.83
C ILE A 69 10.94 -0.53 1.83
N ASP A 70 11.74 -0.86 2.83
CA ASP A 70 12.23 0.12 3.82
C ASP A 70 13.00 1.27 3.16
N ARG A 71 13.82 0.99 2.15
CA ARG A 71 14.54 2.01 1.37
C ARG A 71 13.56 2.92 0.64
N GLY A 72 12.59 2.37 -0.08
CA GLY A 72 11.59 3.16 -0.80
C GLY A 72 10.79 4.08 0.11
N LEU A 73 10.35 3.59 1.29
CA LEU A 73 9.68 4.42 2.28
C LEU A 73 10.62 5.47 2.91
N THR A 74 11.90 5.14 3.11
CA THR A 74 12.89 6.11 3.60
C THR A 74 13.04 7.28 2.63
N ASP A 75 13.19 6.97 1.34
CA ASP A 75 13.35 7.97 0.28
C ASP A 75 12.07 8.80 0.12
N LEU A 76 10.90 8.16 0.20
CA LEU A 76 9.60 8.83 0.22
C LEU A 76 9.51 9.84 1.37
N PHE A 77 9.84 9.43 2.59
CA PHE A 77 9.74 10.31 3.76
C PHE A 77 10.75 11.46 3.71
N ALA A 78 11.94 11.23 3.15
CA ALA A 78 12.93 12.27 2.94
C ALA A 78 12.41 13.35 1.98
N VAL A 79 11.91 12.93 0.81
CA VAL A 79 11.40 13.88 -0.19
C VAL A 79 10.10 14.56 0.28
N ALA A 80 9.25 13.86 1.02
CA ALA A 80 8.04 14.44 1.61
C ALA A 80 8.40 15.58 2.58
N ARG A 81 9.35 15.37 3.48
CA ARG A 81 9.83 16.40 4.41
C ARG A 81 10.47 17.59 3.67
N LYS A 82 11.25 17.34 2.62
CA LYS A 82 11.82 18.39 1.75
C LYS A 82 10.73 19.29 1.14
N ASN A 83 9.55 18.72 0.84
CA ASN A 83 8.38 19.45 0.34
C ASN A 83 7.49 20.03 1.47
N GLY A 84 7.90 19.99 2.74
CA GLY A 84 7.16 20.53 3.88
C GLY A 84 6.02 19.65 4.39
N TYR A 85 5.94 18.40 3.95
CA TYR A 85 4.90 17.46 4.38
C TYR A 85 5.32 16.71 5.66
N SER A 86 4.34 16.40 6.51
CA SER A 86 4.58 15.79 7.82
C SER A 86 3.63 14.65 8.21
N ARG A 87 2.49 14.50 7.51
CA ARG A 87 1.49 13.48 7.83
C ARG A 87 1.82 12.16 7.16
N ARG A 88 1.56 11.04 7.87
CA ARG A 88 1.76 9.66 7.38
C ARG A 88 3.21 9.39 6.94
N LEU A 89 4.17 9.80 7.77
CA LEU A 89 5.60 9.57 7.56
C LEU A 89 6.20 8.59 8.59
N ASN A 90 5.40 7.62 9.02
CA ASN A 90 5.83 6.49 9.85
C ASN A 90 5.69 5.18 9.07
N TYR A 91 6.63 4.27 9.22
CA TYR A 91 6.59 2.98 8.53
C TYR A 91 5.35 2.16 8.91
N ALA A 92 4.93 2.19 10.16
CA ALA A 92 3.74 1.48 10.65
C ALA A 92 2.41 1.96 10.03
N ASP A 93 2.39 3.16 9.42
CA ASP A 93 1.22 3.67 8.70
C ASP A 93 1.00 2.93 7.36
N TYR A 94 2.00 2.17 6.88
CA TYR A 94 1.99 1.58 5.55
C TYR A 94 1.77 0.07 5.58
N SER A 95 0.91 -0.39 4.68
CA SER A 95 0.66 -1.80 4.38
C SER A 95 1.02 -2.09 2.93
N VAL A 96 1.98 -2.97 2.72
CA VAL A 96 2.48 -3.36 1.41
C VAL A 96 2.02 -4.77 1.10
N TYR A 97 1.26 -4.93 0.02
CA TYR A 97 0.81 -6.22 -0.47
C TYR A 97 1.71 -6.65 -1.62
N ILE A 98 2.35 -7.82 -1.51
CA ILE A 98 3.25 -8.35 -2.54
C ILE A 98 2.54 -9.48 -3.27
N GLY A 99 2.01 -9.16 -4.46
CA GLY A 99 1.41 -10.13 -5.38
C GLY A 99 2.45 -10.84 -6.23
N LYS A 100 2.10 -12.01 -6.76
CA LYS A 100 2.94 -12.68 -7.74
C LYS A 100 3.11 -11.78 -8.97
N ALA A 101 4.32 -11.82 -9.54
CA ALA A 101 4.54 -11.28 -10.87
C ALA A 101 3.65 -11.98 -11.90
N ASP A 102 3.49 -11.36 -13.03
CA ASP A 102 2.62 -11.82 -14.10
C ASP A 102 2.80 -13.29 -14.45
N ARG A 103 1.70 -13.90 -14.82
CA ARG A 103 1.57 -15.31 -15.21
C ARG A 103 1.40 -15.50 -16.71
N THR A 104 1.24 -14.41 -17.44
CA THR A 104 1.12 -14.42 -18.89
C THR A 104 2.49 -14.15 -19.52
N LYS A 105 2.71 -14.75 -20.69
CA LYS A 105 3.90 -14.48 -21.50
C LYS A 105 3.54 -13.39 -22.51
N ASP A 106 4.48 -12.52 -22.75
CA ASP A 106 4.40 -11.57 -23.87
C ASP A 106 4.58 -12.26 -25.21
N SER A 107 4.55 -11.50 -26.31
CA SER A 107 4.75 -12.01 -27.66
C SER A 107 6.12 -12.67 -27.90
N THR A 108 7.09 -12.41 -27.02
CA THR A 108 8.43 -13.03 -27.05
C THR A 108 8.53 -14.30 -26.21
N GLY A 109 7.46 -14.66 -25.51
CA GLY A 109 7.40 -15.81 -24.61
C GLY A 109 7.99 -15.57 -23.24
N GLN A 110 8.32 -14.33 -22.89
CA GLN A 110 8.82 -13.96 -21.56
C GLN A 110 7.67 -13.52 -20.65
N TYR A 111 7.80 -13.84 -19.36
CA TYR A 111 6.86 -13.35 -18.35
C TYR A 111 7.13 -11.87 -18.03
N SER A 112 6.05 -11.10 -17.96
CA SER A 112 6.14 -9.74 -17.43
C SER A 112 6.61 -9.77 -15.98
N PRO A 113 7.43 -8.83 -15.53
CA PRO A 113 7.78 -8.69 -14.13
C PRO A 113 6.69 -8.02 -13.30
N ASP A 114 5.60 -7.59 -13.92
CA ASP A 114 4.54 -6.79 -13.31
C ASP A 114 3.29 -7.63 -13.02
N ILE A 115 2.32 -7.07 -12.30
CA ILE A 115 1.03 -7.72 -12.02
C ILE A 115 0.10 -7.45 -13.19
N ALA A 116 -0.50 -8.51 -13.73
CA ALA A 116 -1.56 -8.39 -14.74
C ALA A 116 -2.89 -8.10 -14.04
N ILE A 117 -3.50 -6.97 -14.36
CA ILE A 117 -4.82 -6.55 -13.87
C ILE A 117 -5.84 -6.78 -14.98
N ALA A 118 -6.83 -7.63 -14.70
CA ALA A 118 -7.88 -7.96 -15.67
C ALA A 118 -8.86 -6.78 -15.87
N PRO A 119 -9.47 -6.63 -17.07
CA PRO A 119 -10.37 -5.52 -17.39
C PRO A 119 -11.50 -5.33 -16.37
N ALA A 120 -12.10 -6.41 -15.90
CA ALA A 120 -13.20 -6.37 -14.93
C ALA A 120 -12.81 -5.73 -13.57
N GLN A 121 -11.52 -5.61 -13.26
CA GLN A 121 -11.04 -5.08 -11.99
C GLN A 121 -10.88 -3.56 -12.01
N TYR A 122 -10.77 -2.94 -13.18
CA TYR A 122 -10.63 -1.49 -13.35
C TYR A 122 -11.68 -0.89 -14.28
N ALA A 123 -12.68 -1.68 -14.69
CA ALA A 123 -13.79 -1.23 -15.52
C ALA A 123 -14.47 0.01 -14.93
N GLY A 124 -14.72 1.01 -15.79
CA GLY A 124 -15.30 2.29 -15.40
C GLY A 124 -14.34 3.24 -14.68
N THR A 125 -13.08 2.89 -14.53
CA THR A 125 -12.02 3.80 -14.03
C THR A 125 -11.34 4.52 -15.20
N VAL A 126 -10.50 5.52 -14.89
CA VAL A 126 -9.67 6.23 -15.87
C VAL A 126 -8.65 5.33 -16.58
N PHE A 127 -8.42 4.14 -16.07
CA PHE A 127 -7.49 3.15 -16.64
C PHE A 127 -8.18 2.11 -17.52
N ASP A 128 -9.50 2.23 -17.73
CA ASP A 128 -10.26 1.29 -18.53
C ASP A 128 -9.89 1.38 -20.02
N GLN A 129 -9.05 0.43 -20.45
CA GLN A 129 -8.54 0.35 -21.82
C GLN A 129 -9.07 -0.89 -22.56
N GLY A 130 -10.02 -1.62 -21.96
CA GLY A 130 -10.65 -2.80 -22.56
C GLY A 130 -9.77 -4.05 -22.65
N GLY A 131 -8.56 -4.04 -22.08
CA GLY A 131 -7.62 -5.17 -22.06
C GLY A 131 -6.93 -5.33 -20.73
N PHE A 132 -6.00 -6.29 -20.59
CA PHE A 132 -5.14 -6.35 -19.40
C PHE A 132 -4.24 -5.13 -19.32
N ILE A 133 -4.07 -4.59 -18.10
CA ILE A 133 -3.02 -3.62 -17.79
C ILE A 133 -1.97 -4.28 -16.91
N TYR A 134 -0.72 -3.87 -17.07
CA TYR A 134 0.40 -4.39 -16.31
C TYR A 134 0.97 -3.28 -15.43
N VAL A 135 1.03 -3.53 -14.14
CA VAL A 135 1.48 -2.54 -13.15
C VAL A 135 2.56 -3.12 -12.26
N ALA A 136 3.61 -2.34 -12.05
CA ALA A 136 4.65 -2.68 -11.07
C ALA A 136 4.13 -2.49 -9.63
N GLY A 137 3.19 -1.56 -9.45
CA GLY A 137 2.45 -1.33 -8.22
C GLY A 137 1.28 -0.39 -8.44
N MET A 138 0.42 -0.30 -7.44
CA MET A 138 -0.71 0.62 -7.42
C MET A 138 -1.19 0.87 -5.99
N VAL A 139 -1.70 2.06 -5.73
CA VAL A 139 -2.40 2.38 -4.48
C VAL A 139 -3.73 1.63 -4.44
N ILE A 140 -4.03 0.98 -3.32
CA ILE A 140 -5.30 0.25 -3.10
C ILE A 140 -6.16 0.86 -1.99
N ALA A 141 -5.55 1.61 -1.07
CA ALA A 141 -6.28 2.37 -0.06
C ALA A 141 -5.43 3.55 0.43
N TYR A 142 -6.11 4.64 0.79
CA TYR A 142 -5.46 5.83 1.32
C TYR A 142 -5.43 5.86 2.85
N ASP A 143 -6.37 5.21 3.49
CA ASP A 143 -6.44 5.05 4.94
C ASP A 143 -7.02 3.68 5.31
N PRO A 144 -6.19 2.76 5.81
CA PRO A 144 -4.73 2.87 6.01
C PRO A 144 -3.96 2.98 4.68
N CYS A 145 -2.80 3.65 4.72
CA CYS A 145 -1.93 3.80 3.54
C CYS A 145 -1.53 2.43 3.00
N SER A 146 -2.05 2.04 1.84
CA SER A 146 -1.86 0.67 1.35
C SER A 146 -1.64 0.65 -0.15
N PHE A 147 -0.68 -0.15 -0.59
CA PHE A 147 -0.43 -0.39 -2.01
C PHE A 147 -0.04 -1.83 -2.29
N LEU A 148 -0.37 -2.27 -3.47
CA LEU A 148 0.00 -3.55 -4.04
C LEU A 148 1.25 -3.35 -4.90
N ILE A 149 2.23 -4.24 -4.77
CA ILE A 149 3.43 -4.27 -5.63
C ILE A 149 3.62 -5.66 -6.21
N ALA A 150 4.24 -5.74 -7.38
CA ALA A 150 4.67 -7.00 -7.96
C ALA A 150 5.89 -7.57 -7.22
N GLU A 151 5.93 -8.90 -7.07
CA GLU A 151 7.09 -9.60 -6.53
C GLU A 151 8.24 -9.57 -7.55
N HIS A 152 9.27 -8.76 -7.29
CA HIS A 152 10.49 -8.74 -8.09
C HIS A 152 11.61 -9.46 -7.37
N THR A 153 12.01 -10.63 -7.88
CA THR A 153 13.03 -11.46 -7.26
C THR A 153 14.46 -11.12 -7.68
N LYS A 154 14.64 -10.28 -8.72
CA LYS A 154 15.95 -9.93 -9.30
C LYS A 154 16.17 -8.42 -9.46
N ASN A 155 15.14 -7.59 -9.27
CA ASN A 155 15.25 -6.14 -9.43
C ASN A 155 14.72 -5.42 -8.19
N TYR A 156 15.55 -5.34 -7.16
CA TYR A 156 15.19 -4.73 -5.88
C TYR A 156 15.13 -3.19 -5.94
N ASP A 157 15.82 -2.57 -6.89
CA ASP A 157 15.69 -1.13 -7.13
C ASP A 157 14.31 -0.79 -7.68
N ARG A 158 13.76 -1.65 -8.54
CA ARG A 158 12.37 -1.51 -8.99
C ARG A 158 11.39 -1.57 -7.81
N VAL A 159 11.56 -2.51 -6.87
CA VAL A 159 10.74 -2.58 -5.63
C VAL A 159 10.81 -1.27 -4.85
N SER A 160 12.02 -0.76 -4.60
CA SER A 160 12.23 0.49 -3.88
C SER A 160 11.57 1.68 -4.60
N ASN A 161 11.74 1.78 -5.92
CA ASN A 161 11.17 2.86 -6.73
C ASN A 161 9.64 2.82 -6.75
N VAL A 162 9.05 1.65 -6.92
CA VAL A 162 7.59 1.48 -6.89
C VAL A 162 7.01 1.90 -5.55
N VAL A 163 7.61 1.44 -4.44
CA VAL A 163 7.19 1.83 -3.09
C VAL A 163 7.27 3.35 -2.89
N ARG A 164 8.35 3.98 -3.38
CA ARG A 164 8.51 5.43 -3.31
C ARG A 164 7.45 6.15 -4.14
N TYR A 165 7.21 5.72 -5.37
CA TYR A 165 6.32 6.42 -6.31
C TYR A 165 4.85 6.25 -5.96
N GLU A 166 4.40 5.05 -5.65
CA GLU A 166 3.04 4.82 -5.15
C GLU A 166 2.81 5.54 -3.80
N GLY A 167 3.84 5.59 -2.97
CA GLY A 167 3.82 6.33 -1.70
C GLY A 167 3.65 7.84 -1.88
N GLU A 168 4.10 8.43 -3.00
CA GLU A 168 3.89 9.86 -3.29
C GLU A 168 2.40 10.22 -3.35
N HIS A 169 1.58 9.36 -3.96
CA HIS A 169 0.12 9.53 -3.98
C HIS A 169 -0.47 9.55 -2.57
N LEU A 170 -0.02 8.64 -1.70
CA LEU A 170 -0.48 8.53 -0.32
C LEU A 170 -0.07 9.77 0.50
N VAL A 171 1.18 10.21 0.38
CA VAL A 171 1.66 11.43 1.03
C VAL A 171 0.87 12.64 0.58
N LEU A 172 0.68 12.83 -0.72
CA LEU A 172 -0.07 13.95 -1.28
C LEU A 172 -1.53 13.92 -0.83
N TYR A 173 -2.17 12.75 -0.86
CA TYR A 173 -3.55 12.61 -0.39
C TYR A 173 -3.73 13.11 1.05
N HIS A 174 -2.78 12.89 1.94
CA HIS A 174 -2.88 13.30 3.34
C HIS A 174 -2.35 14.72 3.63
N ASN A 175 -1.50 15.27 2.77
CA ASN A 175 -0.83 16.53 3.02
C ASN A 175 -1.23 17.67 2.05
N ASP A 176 -1.50 17.36 0.77
CA ASP A 176 -1.80 18.34 -0.28
C ASP A 176 -2.84 17.79 -1.26
N ARG A 177 -4.11 17.93 -0.89
CA ARG A 177 -5.24 17.46 -1.69
C ARG A 177 -5.32 18.10 -3.08
N ARG A 178 -4.89 19.35 -3.21
CA ARG A 178 -4.88 20.05 -4.50
C ARG A 178 -3.86 19.44 -5.45
N ARG A 179 -2.64 19.25 -4.97
CA ARG A 179 -1.57 18.63 -5.77
C ARG A 179 -1.90 17.16 -6.06
N TYR A 180 -2.46 16.44 -5.09
CA TYR A 180 -2.98 15.10 -5.30
C TYR A 180 -3.99 15.05 -6.46
N ALA A 181 -5.03 15.89 -6.44
CA ALA A 181 -6.07 15.90 -7.47
C ALA A 181 -5.51 16.26 -8.87
N ALA A 182 -4.46 17.05 -8.93
CA ALA A 182 -3.80 17.43 -10.19
C ALA A 182 -2.87 16.35 -10.75
N THR A 183 -2.40 15.38 -9.94
CA THR A 183 -1.35 14.43 -10.32
C THR A 183 -1.74 12.96 -10.19
N ALA A 184 -2.87 12.64 -9.55
CA ALA A 184 -3.29 11.26 -9.29
C ALA A 184 -3.73 10.52 -10.56
N ASP A 185 -4.19 11.25 -11.56
CA ASP A 185 -4.68 10.67 -12.81
C ASP A 185 -3.57 10.63 -13.86
N HIS A 186 -2.87 9.51 -13.94
CA HIS A 186 -1.79 9.30 -14.91
C HIS A 186 -2.26 9.27 -16.37
N SER A 187 -3.55 9.06 -16.64
CA SER A 187 -4.10 9.13 -18.00
C SER A 187 -4.05 10.53 -18.59
N LYS A 188 -3.91 11.55 -17.74
CA LYS A 188 -3.76 12.96 -18.11
C LYS A 188 -2.30 13.43 -18.24
N GLY A 189 -1.36 12.49 -18.33
CA GLY A 189 0.04 12.78 -18.54
C GLY A 189 0.87 13.02 -17.27
N GLY A 190 0.33 12.69 -16.08
CA GLY A 190 1.11 12.66 -14.85
C GLY A 190 2.20 11.59 -14.92
N THR A 191 3.43 11.92 -14.50
CA THR A 191 4.55 10.98 -14.47
C THR A 191 5.22 11.01 -13.11
N HIS A 192 5.77 9.87 -12.67
CA HIS A 192 6.67 9.82 -11.53
C HIS A 192 8.10 10.26 -11.90
N PRO A 193 8.87 10.85 -10.97
CA PRO A 193 8.46 11.26 -9.63
C PRO A 193 7.62 12.55 -9.62
N ILE A 194 6.59 12.59 -8.76
CA ILE A 194 5.75 13.78 -8.52
C ILE A 194 6.46 14.73 -7.53
N LEU A 195 7.13 14.14 -6.54
CA LEU A 195 7.89 14.84 -5.50
C LEU A 195 9.40 14.80 -5.82
N GLN A 196 10.07 15.94 -5.73
CA GLN A 196 11.51 16.09 -5.98
C GLN A 196 12.24 16.72 -4.80
#